data_410756e445b962317650528454951b7b
#
_entry.id   410756e445b962317650528454951b7b
#
_cell.length_a   1.000
_cell.length_b   1.000
_cell.length_c   1.000
_cell.angle_alpha   90.00
_cell.angle_beta   90.00
_cell.angle_gamma   90.00
#
_symmetry.space_group_name_H-M   'P 1'
#
loop_
_entity.id
_entity.type
_entity.pdbx_description
1 polymer ?
#
loop_
_entity_poly.entity_id
_entity_poly.type
_entity_poly.pdbx_seq_one_letter_code
_entity_poly.pdbx_strand_id
1 'polypeptide(L)'
;MQLVKNVFLTREKTLSRKLEEILLVYILENNRIVSKERMLEVYFNVIEWGPNIYGIGEASQFYFQKHPSQLSLNECLFLASIVPSPKKFMWKFDNTGNLRNQGTVQQKYLTNLMLRRGVLTSEDTIFKSFPVQVTGRARSFLRITEKDTTI
;
A
#
# COMPACT_ATOMS: atom_id res chain seq x y z
N MET A 1 -8.22 -12.06 6.02
CA MET A 1 -9.41 -12.08 5.11
C MET A 1 -9.16 -11.44 3.74
N GLN A 2 -8.51 -10.27 3.60
CA GLN A 2 -8.25 -9.67 2.27
C GLN A 2 -7.35 -10.52 1.36
N LEU A 3 -6.34 -11.18 1.89
CA LEU A 3 -5.45 -12.06 1.12
C LEU A 3 -6.23 -13.21 0.47
N VAL A 4 -7.02 -13.95 1.26
CA VAL A 4 -7.82 -15.09 0.78
C VAL A 4 -8.78 -14.64 -0.33
N LYS A 5 -9.42 -13.48 -0.13
CA LYS A 5 -10.31 -12.90 -1.13
C LYS A 5 -9.61 -12.57 -2.45
N ASN A 6 -8.39 -12.05 -2.39
CA ASN A 6 -7.66 -11.61 -3.59
C ASN A 6 -7.00 -12.76 -4.37
N VAL A 7 -6.65 -13.84 -3.67
CA VAL A 7 -5.91 -14.97 -4.26
C VAL A 7 -6.81 -16.11 -4.70
N PHE A 8 -7.86 -16.42 -3.92
CA PHE A 8 -8.62 -17.66 -4.07
C PHE A 8 -10.07 -17.47 -4.52
N LEU A 9 -10.62 -16.24 -4.50
CA LEU A 9 -12.04 -16.03 -4.73
C LEU A 9 -12.34 -15.14 -5.92
N THR A 10 -13.41 -15.49 -6.66
CA THR A 10 -13.94 -14.67 -7.76
C THR A 10 -14.65 -13.42 -7.25
N ARG A 11 -14.93 -12.44 -8.14
CA ARG A 11 -15.54 -11.13 -7.79
C ARG A 11 -17.04 -11.20 -7.46
N GLU A 12 -17.69 -12.35 -7.60
CA GLU A 12 -19.12 -12.48 -7.32
C GLU A 12 -19.43 -12.40 -5.81
N LYS A 13 -20.45 -11.64 -5.45
CA LYS A 13 -20.84 -11.41 -4.05
C LYS A 13 -21.93 -12.41 -3.64
N THR A 14 -21.58 -13.67 -3.45
CA THR A 14 -22.49 -14.71 -2.98
C THR A 14 -22.25 -15.07 -1.50
N LEU A 15 -23.27 -15.59 -0.83
CA LEU A 15 -23.17 -16.02 0.57
C LEU A 15 -22.22 -17.23 0.69
N SER A 16 -22.27 -18.15 -0.28
CA SER A 16 -21.37 -19.32 -0.37
C SER A 16 -19.91 -18.89 -0.41
N ARG A 17 -19.57 -17.89 -1.22
CA ARG A 17 -18.22 -17.34 -1.26
C ARG A 17 -17.75 -16.80 0.08
N LYS A 18 -18.66 -16.20 0.87
CA LYS A 18 -18.30 -15.70 2.21
C LYS A 18 -17.98 -16.84 3.18
N LEU A 19 -18.68 -17.96 3.06
CA LEU A 19 -18.39 -19.17 3.83
C LEU A 19 -17.06 -19.80 3.40
N GLU A 20 -16.80 -19.87 2.10
CA GLU A 20 -15.50 -20.34 1.56
C GLU A 20 -14.34 -19.49 2.08
N GLU A 21 -14.49 -18.14 2.07
CA GLU A 21 -13.48 -17.22 2.60
C GLU A 21 -13.21 -17.52 4.09
N ILE A 22 -14.25 -17.70 4.91
CA ILE A 22 -14.12 -18.00 6.33
C ILE A 22 -13.44 -19.35 6.53
N LEU A 23 -13.85 -20.37 5.77
CA LEU A 23 -13.30 -21.72 5.87
C LEU A 23 -11.81 -21.74 5.48
N LEU A 24 -11.44 -21.08 4.39
CA LEU A 24 -10.04 -20.99 3.95
C LEU A 24 -9.18 -20.25 4.98
N VAL A 25 -9.67 -19.13 5.54
CA VAL A 25 -8.97 -18.43 6.61
C VAL A 25 -8.78 -19.33 7.82
N TYR A 26 -9.82 -20.05 8.24
CA TYR A 26 -9.77 -20.98 9.36
C TYR A 26 -8.73 -22.09 9.12
N ILE A 27 -8.73 -22.71 7.93
CA ILE A 27 -7.77 -23.79 7.59
C ILE A 27 -6.34 -23.25 7.62
N LEU A 28 -6.08 -22.08 7.01
CA LEU A 28 -4.74 -21.51 6.92
C LEU A 28 -4.20 -21.06 8.28
N GLU A 29 -5.04 -20.48 9.13
CA GLU A 29 -4.64 -19.98 10.44
C GLU A 29 -4.56 -21.08 11.49
N ASN A 30 -5.57 -21.96 11.55
CA ASN A 30 -5.68 -22.96 12.61
C ASN A 30 -4.66 -24.10 12.45
N ASN A 31 -4.38 -24.51 11.22
CA ASN A 31 -3.41 -25.57 10.95
C ASN A 31 -1.96 -25.05 10.84
N ARG A 32 -1.72 -23.74 11.01
CA ARG A 32 -0.39 -23.11 10.87
C ARG A 32 0.35 -23.52 9.59
N ILE A 33 -0.37 -23.75 8.51
CA ILE A 33 0.17 -24.21 7.22
C ILE A 33 1.11 -23.15 6.64
N VAL A 34 0.81 -21.88 6.88
CA VAL A 34 1.60 -20.75 6.38
C VAL A 34 1.81 -19.75 7.50
N SER A 35 3.05 -19.25 7.67
CA SER A 35 3.34 -18.19 8.64
C SER A 35 2.66 -16.87 8.27
N LYS A 36 2.43 -16.00 9.25
CA LYS A 36 1.85 -14.67 9.02
C LYS A 36 2.73 -13.82 8.11
N GLU A 37 4.04 -13.94 8.23
CA GLU A 37 5.04 -13.25 7.40
C GLU A 37 4.90 -13.68 5.94
N ARG A 38 4.77 -14.99 5.70
CA ARG A 38 4.59 -15.51 4.35
C ARG A 38 3.24 -15.08 3.74
N MET A 39 2.18 -15.07 4.54
CA MET A 39 0.89 -14.53 4.10
C MET A 39 0.99 -13.05 3.72
N LEU A 40 1.71 -12.26 4.49
CA LEU A 40 1.93 -10.83 4.22
C LEU A 40 2.78 -10.61 2.96
N GLU A 41 3.82 -11.41 2.78
CA GLU A 41 4.65 -11.40 1.57
C GLU A 41 3.82 -11.68 0.31
N VAL A 42 3.02 -12.73 0.32
CA VAL A 42 2.12 -13.06 -0.80
C VAL A 42 1.11 -11.93 -1.02
N TYR A 43 0.52 -11.40 0.07
CA TYR A 43 -0.42 -10.29 0.00
C TYR A 43 0.17 -9.08 -0.72
N PHE A 44 1.37 -8.64 -0.35
CA PHE A 44 2.03 -7.50 -0.99
C PHE A 44 2.37 -7.73 -2.46
N ASN A 45 2.54 -8.98 -2.87
CA ASN A 45 2.84 -9.32 -4.25
C ASN A 45 1.62 -9.48 -5.15
N VAL A 46 0.39 -9.59 -4.59
CA VAL A 46 -0.82 -9.82 -5.39
C VAL A 46 -1.82 -8.68 -5.37
N ILE A 47 -1.77 -7.77 -4.39
CA ILE A 47 -2.74 -6.66 -4.31
C ILE A 47 -2.47 -5.59 -5.35
N GLU A 48 -3.53 -4.87 -5.69
CA GLU A 48 -3.46 -3.67 -6.53
C GLU A 48 -2.97 -2.48 -5.69
N TRP A 49 -1.90 -1.83 -6.14
CA TRP A 49 -1.29 -0.66 -5.53
C TRP A 49 -1.60 0.65 -6.27
N GLY A 50 -2.22 0.57 -7.43
CA GLY A 50 -2.59 1.70 -8.28
C GLY A 50 -3.37 1.19 -9.49
N PRO A 51 -3.83 2.05 -10.40
CA PRO A 51 -4.53 1.63 -11.60
C PRO A 51 -3.69 0.65 -12.44
N ASN A 52 -4.06 -0.64 -12.42
CA ASN A 52 -3.34 -1.74 -13.08
C ASN A 52 -1.89 -1.94 -12.60
N ILE A 53 -1.56 -1.54 -11.37
CA ILE A 53 -0.26 -1.75 -10.72
C ILE A 53 -0.42 -2.85 -9.68
N TYR A 54 0.16 -4.01 -9.90
CA TYR A 54 0.05 -5.18 -9.03
C TYR A 54 1.41 -5.57 -8.45
N GLY A 55 1.43 -5.88 -7.17
CA GLY A 55 2.64 -6.27 -6.47
C GLY A 55 3.54 -5.12 -6.05
N ILE A 56 4.23 -5.30 -4.91
CA ILE A 56 5.07 -4.28 -4.29
C ILE A 56 6.28 -3.90 -5.17
N GLY A 57 6.80 -4.84 -5.96
CA GLY A 57 7.92 -4.60 -6.86
C GLY A 57 7.55 -3.59 -7.94
N GLU A 58 6.41 -3.79 -8.62
CA GLU A 58 5.92 -2.84 -9.63
C GLU A 58 5.51 -1.51 -9.00
N ALA A 59 4.87 -1.54 -7.82
CA ALA A 59 4.48 -0.34 -7.11
C ALA A 59 5.69 0.54 -6.74
N SER A 60 6.76 -0.04 -6.20
CA SER A 60 7.95 0.72 -5.81
C SER A 60 8.65 1.36 -7.02
N GLN A 61 8.66 0.67 -8.15
CA GLN A 61 9.17 1.22 -9.42
C GLN A 61 8.26 2.33 -9.96
N PHE A 62 6.94 2.12 -9.93
CA PHE A 62 5.97 3.09 -10.42
C PHE A 62 5.98 4.41 -9.65
N TYR A 63 6.00 4.34 -8.32
CA TYR A 63 5.92 5.52 -7.46
C TYR A 63 7.27 6.18 -7.22
N PHE A 64 8.35 5.40 -7.05
CA PHE A 64 9.62 5.90 -6.50
C PHE A 64 10.85 5.55 -7.34
N GLN A 65 10.71 4.73 -8.39
CA GLN A 65 11.82 4.24 -9.21
C GLN A 65 12.90 3.51 -8.37
N LYS A 66 12.47 2.77 -7.36
CA LYS A 66 13.34 2.06 -6.42
C LYS A 66 12.99 0.59 -6.35
N HIS A 67 13.97 -0.22 -5.94
CA HIS A 67 13.69 -1.58 -5.50
C HIS A 67 12.95 -1.54 -4.14
N PRO A 68 12.03 -2.49 -3.81
CA PRO A 68 11.31 -2.51 -2.53
C PRO A 68 12.19 -2.39 -1.29
N SER A 69 13.39 -3.02 -1.30
CA SER A 69 14.35 -2.95 -0.19
C SER A 69 14.97 -1.56 0.04
N GLN A 70 14.83 -0.66 -0.92
CA GLN A 70 15.39 0.70 -0.87
C GLN A 70 14.34 1.75 -0.47
N LEU A 71 13.11 1.32 -0.21
CA LEU A 71 12.04 2.23 0.21
C LEU A 71 12.35 2.81 1.59
N SER A 72 12.16 4.11 1.72
CA SER A 72 12.22 4.77 3.03
C SER A 72 10.97 4.45 3.85
N LEU A 73 11.04 4.67 5.16
CA LEU A 73 9.89 4.50 6.06
C LEU A 73 8.66 5.29 5.56
N ASN A 74 8.85 6.56 5.17
CA ASN A 74 7.75 7.40 4.69
C ASN A 74 7.14 6.89 3.38
N GLU A 75 7.95 6.34 2.47
CA GLU A 75 7.47 5.70 1.24
C GLU A 75 6.68 4.43 1.55
N CYS A 76 7.13 3.61 2.50
CA CYS A 76 6.39 2.45 2.99
C CYS A 76 5.06 2.85 3.64
N LEU A 77 5.05 3.89 4.49
CA LEU A 77 3.84 4.42 5.11
C LEU A 77 2.85 4.98 4.07
N PHE A 78 3.36 5.65 3.04
CA PHE A 78 2.52 6.08 1.92
C PHE A 78 1.88 4.88 1.22
N LEU A 79 2.66 3.88 0.82
CA LEU A 79 2.12 2.67 0.19
C LEU A 79 1.07 2.00 1.07
N ALA A 80 1.35 1.80 2.35
CA ALA A 80 0.36 1.25 3.29
C ALA A 80 -0.93 2.09 3.35
N SER A 81 -0.81 3.41 3.24
CA SER A 81 -1.96 4.34 3.30
C SER A 81 -2.87 4.31 2.08
N ILE A 82 -2.39 3.83 0.93
CA ILE A 82 -3.19 3.75 -0.31
C ILE A 82 -3.87 2.39 -0.51
N VAL A 83 -3.48 1.35 0.23
CA VAL A 83 -4.06 0.00 0.12
C VAL A 83 -5.59 -0.03 0.11
N PRO A 84 -6.32 0.76 0.95
CA PRO A 84 -7.78 0.76 0.93
C PRO A 84 -8.40 1.35 -0.35
N SER A 85 -7.68 2.23 -1.04
CA SER A 85 -8.17 2.92 -2.25
C SER A 85 -7.02 3.25 -3.21
N PRO A 86 -6.35 2.25 -3.80
CA PRO A 86 -5.10 2.45 -4.55
C PRO A 86 -5.30 3.28 -5.81
N LYS A 87 -6.48 3.23 -6.42
CA LYS A 87 -6.80 4.02 -7.64
C LYS A 87 -6.94 5.53 -7.37
N LYS A 88 -7.06 5.91 -6.09
CA LYS A 88 -7.20 7.32 -5.68
C LYS A 88 -5.89 7.96 -5.19
N PHE A 89 -4.74 7.37 -5.48
CA PHE A 89 -3.44 7.87 -5.01
C PHE A 89 -3.15 9.31 -5.45
N MET A 90 -3.61 9.71 -6.64
CA MET A 90 -3.42 11.05 -7.22
C MET A 90 -3.87 12.18 -6.28
N TRP A 91 -4.97 11.98 -5.58
CA TRP A 91 -5.52 12.98 -4.65
C TRP A 91 -4.60 13.26 -3.44
N LYS A 92 -3.64 12.37 -3.19
CA LYS A 92 -2.69 12.52 -2.08
C LYS A 92 -1.49 13.39 -2.43
N PHE A 93 -1.28 13.71 -3.70
CA PHE A 93 -0.15 14.50 -4.18
C PHE A 93 -0.59 15.85 -4.75
N ASP A 94 0.33 16.80 -4.72
CA ASP A 94 0.21 18.06 -5.45
C ASP A 94 0.79 17.93 -6.87
N ASN A 95 0.71 19.01 -7.65
CA ASN A 95 1.17 19.06 -9.03
C ASN A 95 2.69 18.91 -9.19
N THR A 96 3.43 19.12 -8.11
CA THR A 96 4.88 18.94 -8.07
C THR A 96 5.28 17.50 -7.71
N GLY A 97 4.29 16.66 -7.33
CA GLY A 97 4.49 15.27 -6.92
C GLY A 97 4.85 15.12 -5.44
N ASN A 98 4.70 16.16 -4.64
CA ASN A 98 4.89 16.11 -3.19
C ASN A 98 3.59 15.68 -2.49
N LEU A 99 3.73 14.95 -1.39
CA LEU A 99 2.59 14.54 -0.58
C LEU A 99 1.91 15.76 0.06
N ARG A 100 0.59 15.87 -0.11
CA ARG A 100 -0.22 16.95 0.49
C ARG A 100 -0.24 16.85 2.02
N ASN A 101 -0.55 17.96 2.69
CA ASN A 101 -0.58 18.06 4.15
C ASN A 101 -1.42 16.95 4.84
N GLN A 102 -2.56 16.57 4.28
CA GLN A 102 -3.38 15.49 4.83
C GLN A 102 -2.63 14.14 4.85
N GLY A 103 -1.87 13.84 3.80
CA GLY A 103 -1.02 12.65 3.74
C GLY A 103 0.11 12.70 4.77
N THR A 104 0.72 13.86 4.95
CA THR A 104 1.78 14.07 5.96
C THR A 104 1.25 13.89 7.38
N VAL A 105 0.06 14.41 7.69
CA VAL A 105 -0.60 14.21 8.99
C VAL A 105 -0.89 12.72 9.23
N GLN A 106 -1.40 12.03 8.21
CA GLN A 106 -1.65 10.58 8.29
C GLN A 106 -0.36 9.79 8.54
N GLN A 107 0.74 10.13 7.88
CA GLN A 107 2.04 9.49 8.11
C GLN A 107 2.54 9.70 9.54
N LYS A 108 2.47 10.93 10.06
CA LYS A 108 2.84 11.23 11.45
C LYS A 108 2.00 10.42 12.43
N TYR A 109 0.70 10.31 12.20
CA TYR A 109 -0.17 9.50 13.04
C TYR A 109 0.23 8.02 13.04
N LEU A 110 0.47 7.44 11.84
CA LEU A 110 0.90 6.04 11.70
C LEU A 110 2.26 5.80 12.36
N THR A 111 3.24 6.69 12.17
CA THR A 111 4.55 6.61 12.82
C THR A 111 4.41 6.60 14.34
N ASN A 112 3.64 7.52 14.91
CA ASN A 112 3.40 7.57 16.34
C ASN A 112 2.71 6.30 16.88
N LEU A 113 1.77 5.75 16.11
CA LEU A 113 1.10 4.50 16.46
C LEU A 113 2.08 3.32 16.48
N MET A 114 2.96 3.24 15.48
CA MET A 114 3.98 2.18 15.39
C MET A 114 5.03 2.29 16.50
N LEU A 115 5.45 3.52 16.86
CA LEU A 115 6.32 3.78 18.03
C LEU A 115 5.65 3.30 19.32
N ARG A 116 4.39 3.66 19.57
CA ARG A 116 3.64 3.22 20.75
C ARG A 116 3.49 1.70 20.86
N ARG A 117 3.44 1.01 19.72
CA ARG A 117 3.34 -0.45 19.65
C ARG A 117 4.69 -1.17 19.67
N GLY A 118 5.80 -0.44 19.76
CA GLY A 118 7.15 -1.00 19.75
C GLY A 118 7.57 -1.63 18.41
N VAL A 119 6.87 -1.28 17.33
CA VAL A 119 7.22 -1.75 15.96
C VAL A 119 8.36 -0.91 15.38
N LEU A 120 8.43 0.37 15.76
CA LEU A 120 9.50 1.29 15.40
C LEU A 120 10.20 1.77 16.68
N THR A 121 11.48 2.07 16.53
CA THR A 121 12.29 2.77 17.55
C THR A 121 12.42 4.26 17.21
N SER A 122 12.83 5.08 18.17
CA SER A 122 13.10 6.50 17.93
C SER A 122 14.20 6.70 16.89
N GLU A 123 15.18 5.80 16.83
CA GLU A 123 16.28 5.83 15.85
C GLU A 123 15.76 5.63 14.41
N ASP A 124 14.76 4.76 14.20
CA ASP A 124 14.15 4.53 12.89
C ASP A 124 13.50 5.79 12.32
N THR A 125 13.06 6.71 13.17
CA THR A 125 12.39 7.95 12.77
C THR A 125 13.35 9.10 12.49
N ILE A 126 14.51 9.15 13.13
CA ILE A 126 15.50 10.23 12.98
C ILE A 126 16.17 10.20 11.61
N PHE A 127 16.54 9.02 11.14
CA PHE A 127 17.32 8.87 9.90
C PHE A 127 16.49 8.75 8.61
N LYS A 128 15.16 8.63 8.69
CA LYS A 128 14.32 8.28 7.54
C LYS A 128 13.20 9.29 7.25
N SER A 129 13.26 10.48 7.82
CA SER A 129 12.24 11.52 7.61
C SER A 129 12.50 12.35 6.35
N PHE A 130 12.47 11.71 5.19
CA PHE A 130 12.44 12.44 3.92
C PHE A 130 10.99 12.67 3.48
N PRO A 131 10.70 13.83 2.87
CA PRO A 131 9.38 14.06 2.29
C PRO A 131 9.11 13.01 1.19
N VAL A 132 7.89 12.47 1.16
CA VAL A 132 7.49 11.55 0.09
C VAL A 132 7.25 12.35 -1.17
N GLN A 133 8.00 12.03 -2.19
CA GLN A 133 7.86 12.59 -3.52
C GLN A 133 7.74 11.47 -4.54
N VAL A 134 6.68 11.50 -5.35
CA VAL A 134 6.56 10.56 -6.45
C VAL A 134 7.45 10.99 -7.62
N THR A 135 8.07 10.01 -8.24
CA THR A 135 8.99 10.17 -9.36
C THR A 135 8.54 9.32 -10.55
N GLY A 136 9.16 9.50 -11.70
CA GLY A 136 8.95 8.64 -12.86
C GLY A 136 7.51 8.59 -13.36
N ARG A 137 7.00 7.37 -13.57
CA ARG A 137 5.67 7.13 -14.18
C ARG A 137 4.52 7.69 -13.35
N ALA A 138 4.58 7.60 -12.03
CA ALA A 138 3.55 8.16 -11.15
C ALA A 138 3.43 9.67 -11.30
N ARG A 139 4.55 10.37 -11.43
CA ARG A 139 4.58 11.83 -11.65
C ARG A 139 3.99 12.23 -13.01
N SER A 140 4.26 11.44 -14.05
CA SER A 140 3.70 11.69 -15.38
C SER A 140 2.18 11.51 -15.37
N PHE A 141 1.68 10.56 -14.59
CA PHE A 141 0.25 10.30 -14.41
C PHE A 141 -0.48 11.49 -13.75
N LEU A 142 0.13 12.13 -12.75
CA LEU A 142 -0.41 13.33 -12.10
C LEU A 142 -0.60 14.49 -13.10
N ARG A 143 0.34 14.68 -14.03
CA ARG A 143 0.27 15.74 -15.04
C ARG A 143 -0.80 15.52 -16.11
N ILE A 144 -1.11 14.27 -16.45
CA ILE A 144 -2.13 13.94 -17.45
C ILE A 144 -3.52 14.27 -16.91
N THR A 145 -3.78 13.97 -15.65
CA THR A 145 -5.10 14.19 -15.02
C THR A 145 -5.48 15.68 -14.90
N GLU A 146 -4.51 16.58 -14.87
CA GLU A 146 -4.77 18.03 -14.84
C GLU A 146 -5.22 18.59 -16.19
N LYS A 147 -4.74 18.03 -17.28
CA LYS A 147 -5.14 18.46 -18.62
C LYS A 147 -6.57 18.07 -18.96
N ASP A 148 -7.08 16.98 -18.39
CA ASP A 148 -8.44 16.49 -18.62
C ASP A 148 -9.50 17.22 -17.76
N THR A 149 -9.08 18.03 -16.78
CA THR A 149 -9.99 18.79 -15.89
C THR A 149 -10.21 20.24 -16.35
N THR A 150 -9.60 20.65 -17.47
CA THR A 150 -9.66 22.02 -18.00
C THR A 150 -10.50 22.07 -19.31
N ILE A 151 -11.64 21.37 -19.33
CA ILE A 151 -12.66 21.50 -20.38
C ILE A 151 -13.96 21.94 -19.75
#